data_550f87300d2bed7422701a293ec0a229
#
_entry.id   550f87300d2bed7422701a293ec0a229
#
_cell.length_a   1.000
_cell.length_b   1.000
_cell.length_c   1.000
_cell.angle_alpha   90.00
_cell.angle_beta   90.00
_cell.angle_gamma   90.00
#
_symmetry.space_group_name_H-M   'P 1'
#
loop_
_entity.id
_entity.type
_entity.pdbx_description
1 polymer ?
#
loop_
_entity_poly.entity_id
_entity_poly.type
_entity_poly.pdbx_seq_one_letter_code
_entity_poly.pdbx_strand_id
1 'polypeptide(L)'
;MSLGIDCLPQRILCALALLVANGTAAATELPDCSRPLSLALHEHGLLYSRQTGGGIDKDFADELIRRSGCRINVTVMPRARIWQLIESGGLDFSLSGIANEQRQLFAAFAWYFSNKYYLLVRRDAGVQKVEDFVRNPQLRLGAIRSFRYSPSANRLVDALDADLRVSHSTGLAPLYATLLANQIQGMIVEPFDYPALESATIREQTAILEFDDPAVPHGLIMSKRALPLQEQAKWRALVDSMRADGTVDRIFDKYFKPELSRAMTRF
;
A
#
# COMPACT_ATOMS: atom_id res chain seq x y z
N MET A 1 -70.33 65.62 15.49
CA MET A 1 -69.59 65.06 16.64
C MET A 1 -69.33 63.61 16.33
N SER A 2 -68.12 63.27 15.93
CA SER A 2 -67.65 61.93 15.85
C SER A 2 -66.14 62.01 15.78
N LEU A 3 -65.48 61.46 16.80
CA LEU A 3 -64.04 61.40 16.97
C LEU A 3 -63.51 60.29 16.14
N GLY A 4 -62.53 60.57 15.25
CA GLY A 4 -61.72 59.61 14.55
C GLY A 4 -60.54 59.19 15.41
N ILE A 5 -60.28 57.91 15.50
CA ILE A 5 -59.08 57.29 16.12
C ILE A 5 -58.17 56.81 15.04
N ASP A 6 -57.04 57.52 14.96
CA ASP A 6 -55.91 57.09 14.04
C ASP A 6 -55.18 55.88 14.63
N CYS A 7 -55.12 54.77 13.85
CA CYS A 7 -54.34 53.62 14.17
C CYS A 7 -52.99 53.67 13.40
N LEU A 8 -51.88 53.89 14.11
CA LEU A 8 -50.52 53.77 13.59
C LEU A 8 -50.15 52.26 13.36
N PRO A 9 -49.55 51.88 12.24
CA PRO A 9 -49.04 50.54 12.08
C PRO A 9 -47.65 50.39 12.70
N GLN A 10 -47.56 49.49 13.64
CA GLN A 10 -46.35 49.11 14.33
C GLN A 10 -45.45 48.27 13.33
N ARG A 11 -44.33 48.84 12.89
CA ARG A 11 -43.31 48.15 12.07
C ARG A 11 -42.51 47.22 12.97
N ILE A 12 -42.73 45.92 12.83
CA ILE A 12 -41.91 44.87 13.43
C ILE A 12 -40.64 44.73 12.58
N LEU A 13 -39.49 45.19 13.11
CA LEU A 13 -38.16 44.88 12.56
C LEU A 13 -37.79 43.46 12.98
N CYS A 14 -37.89 42.50 12.07
CA CYS A 14 -37.24 41.20 12.21
C CYS A 14 -35.74 41.34 11.93
N ALA A 15 -34.94 41.43 12.99
CA ALA A 15 -33.48 41.29 12.88
C ALA A 15 -33.12 39.81 12.66
N LEU A 16 -32.81 39.47 11.42
CA LEU A 16 -32.25 38.13 11.06
C LEU A 16 -30.79 38.09 11.54
N ALA A 17 -30.52 37.49 12.69
CA ALA A 17 -29.16 37.20 13.13
C ALA A 17 -28.59 36.03 12.29
N LEU A 18 -27.75 36.32 11.31
CA LEU A 18 -26.93 35.36 10.60
C LEU A 18 -25.86 34.86 11.56
N LEU A 19 -26.06 33.67 12.14
CA LEU A 19 -25.04 32.90 12.82
C LEU A 19 -24.06 32.36 11.75
N VAL A 20 -22.98 33.08 11.51
CA VAL A 20 -21.82 32.58 10.76
C VAL A 20 -21.14 31.55 11.67
N ALA A 21 -21.45 30.28 11.46
CA ALA A 21 -20.68 29.18 12.03
C ALA A 21 -19.28 29.20 11.42
N ASN A 22 -18.34 29.87 12.07
CA ASN A 22 -16.92 29.73 11.79
C ASN A 22 -16.51 28.30 12.15
N GLY A 23 -16.65 27.39 11.19
CA GLY A 23 -16.00 26.08 11.23
C GLY A 23 -14.49 26.32 11.24
N THR A 24 -13.87 26.37 12.41
CA THR A 24 -12.43 26.27 12.53
C THR A 24 -12.05 24.90 12.00
N ALA A 25 -11.61 24.80 10.73
CA ALA A 25 -10.88 23.67 10.25
C ALA A 25 -9.67 23.53 11.19
N ALA A 26 -9.67 22.48 12.03
CA ALA A 26 -8.53 22.18 12.86
C ALA A 26 -7.32 22.03 11.93
N ALA A 27 -6.38 22.96 12.00
CA ALA A 27 -5.14 22.87 11.26
C ALA A 27 -4.49 21.54 11.66
N THR A 28 -4.30 20.64 10.70
CA THR A 28 -3.65 19.36 10.95
C THR A 28 -2.24 19.67 11.46
N GLU A 29 -1.97 19.29 12.71
CA GLU A 29 -0.66 19.53 13.33
C GLU A 29 0.40 18.75 12.55
N LEU A 30 1.47 19.44 12.11
CA LEU A 30 2.56 18.81 11.36
C LEU A 30 3.35 17.84 12.24
N PRO A 31 3.96 16.81 11.65
CA PRO A 31 4.85 15.91 12.36
C PRO A 31 6.04 16.62 13.01
N ASP A 32 6.59 16.03 14.07
CA ASP A 32 7.81 16.52 14.71
C ASP A 32 9.04 16.21 13.84
N CYS A 33 9.73 17.26 13.40
CA CYS A 33 10.95 17.20 12.59
C CYS A 33 12.21 17.55 13.38
N SER A 34 12.18 17.50 14.70
CA SER A 34 13.31 17.87 15.57
C SER A 34 14.55 16.99 15.37
N ARG A 35 14.37 15.77 14.86
CA ARG A 35 15.46 14.85 14.46
C ARG A 35 15.32 14.40 13.00
N PRO A 36 16.42 13.97 12.38
CA PRO A 36 16.31 13.24 11.11
C PRO A 36 15.53 11.95 11.29
N LEU A 37 14.64 11.68 10.35
CA LEU A 37 13.88 10.44 10.27
C LEU A 37 14.48 9.52 9.22
N SER A 38 14.13 8.23 9.26
CA SER A 38 14.62 7.21 8.36
C SER A 38 13.47 6.50 7.64
N LEU A 39 13.59 6.29 6.32
CA LEU A 39 12.64 5.57 5.50
C LEU A 39 13.38 4.55 4.64
N ALA A 40 12.86 3.33 4.56
CA ALA A 40 13.40 2.32 3.68
C ALA A 40 12.42 1.96 2.57
N LEU A 41 12.94 1.94 1.34
CA LEU A 41 12.30 1.36 0.16
C LEU A 41 12.81 -0.07 -0.04
N HIS A 42 12.05 -0.90 -0.72
CA HIS A 42 12.51 -2.21 -1.19
C HIS A 42 12.34 -2.29 -2.71
N GLU A 43 13.24 -2.98 -3.36
CA GLU A 43 13.16 -3.20 -4.80
C GLU A 43 12.05 -4.18 -5.13
N HIS A 44 11.01 -3.71 -5.84
CA HIS A 44 9.84 -4.52 -6.17
C HIS A 44 9.03 -3.89 -7.32
N GLY A 45 9.26 -4.35 -8.54
CA GLY A 45 8.50 -3.95 -9.71
C GLY A 45 8.33 -2.43 -9.85
N LEU A 46 7.09 -1.99 -10.06
CA LEU A 46 6.74 -0.57 -10.18
C LEU A 46 6.74 0.18 -8.84
N LEU A 47 6.82 -0.51 -7.68
CA LEU A 47 6.93 0.18 -6.40
C LEU A 47 8.27 0.91 -6.28
N TYR A 48 9.37 0.23 -6.58
CA TYR A 48 10.69 0.84 -6.68
C TYR A 48 11.65 -0.03 -7.47
N SER A 49 12.40 0.57 -8.38
CA SER A 49 13.47 -0.09 -9.14
C SER A 49 14.81 0.63 -8.95
N ARG A 50 15.84 -0.11 -8.57
CA ARG A 50 17.22 0.41 -8.51
C ARG A 50 17.75 0.79 -9.89
N GLN A 51 17.29 0.11 -10.93
CA GLN A 51 17.72 0.37 -12.30
C GLN A 51 17.31 1.75 -12.78
N THR A 52 16.10 2.19 -12.45
CA THR A 52 15.55 3.51 -12.83
C THR A 52 15.74 4.56 -11.74
N GLY A 53 15.98 4.15 -10.49
CA GLY A 53 15.97 5.02 -9.32
C GLY A 53 14.59 5.55 -8.95
N GLY A 54 13.53 5.07 -9.58
CA GLY A 54 12.15 5.56 -9.48
C GLY A 54 11.14 4.48 -9.14
N GLY A 55 9.88 4.89 -9.00
CA GLY A 55 8.74 4.03 -8.71
C GLY A 55 7.73 4.72 -7.81
N ILE A 56 6.58 4.08 -7.61
CA ILE A 56 5.45 4.61 -6.83
C ILE A 56 5.89 4.96 -5.40
N ASP A 57 6.63 4.08 -4.74
CA ASP A 57 7.11 4.29 -3.37
C ASP A 57 8.11 5.45 -3.30
N LYS A 58 8.93 5.66 -4.35
CA LYS A 58 9.85 6.81 -4.40
C LYS A 58 9.08 8.11 -4.56
N ASP A 59 8.12 8.16 -5.48
CA ASP A 59 7.28 9.35 -5.69
C ASP A 59 6.45 9.68 -4.43
N PHE A 60 5.94 8.66 -3.75
CA PHE A 60 5.20 8.84 -2.50
C PHE A 60 6.11 9.34 -1.37
N ALA A 61 7.33 8.79 -1.23
CA ALA A 61 8.30 9.23 -0.24
C ALA A 61 8.71 10.69 -0.47
N ASP A 62 8.95 11.10 -1.72
CA ASP A 62 9.31 12.48 -2.05
C ASP A 62 8.20 13.46 -1.69
N GLU A 63 6.96 13.11 -1.97
CA GLU A 63 5.81 13.94 -1.60
C GLU A 63 5.58 13.98 -0.08
N LEU A 64 5.79 12.87 0.62
CA LEU A 64 5.72 12.81 2.08
C LEU A 64 6.79 13.72 2.73
N ILE A 65 8.03 13.70 2.21
CA ILE A 65 9.12 14.57 2.62
C ILE A 65 8.77 16.04 2.38
N ARG A 66 8.30 16.34 1.16
CA ARG A 66 7.92 17.71 0.77
C ARG A 66 6.83 18.30 1.67
N ARG A 67 5.80 17.53 1.99
CA ARG A 67 4.67 17.99 2.81
C ARG A 67 5.00 18.11 4.29
N SER A 68 5.74 17.15 4.82
CA SER A 68 6.13 17.19 6.23
C SER A 68 7.16 18.28 6.52
N GLY A 69 8.00 18.64 5.54
CA GLY A 69 9.17 19.49 5.74
C GLY A 69 10.29 18.84 6.56
N CYS A 70 10.13 17.57 6.92
CA CYS A 70 11.11 16.84 7.72
C CYS A 70 12.30 16.36 6.86
N ARG A 71 13.48 16.32 7.48
CA ARG A 71 14.62 15.63 6.90
C ARG A 71 14.44 14.11 7.07
N ILE A 72 14.22 13.39 5.98
CA ILE A 72 14.05 11.94 5.97
C ILE A 72 15.16 11.32 5.12
N ASN A 73 15.96 10.44 5.73
CA ASN A 73 17.02 9.71 5.05
C ASN A 73 16.40 8.47 4.39
N VAL A 74 16.38 8.43 3.05
CA VAL A 74 15.82 7.31 2.28
C VAL A 74 16.93 6.32 1.96
N THR A 75 16.69 5.03 2.25
CA THR A 75 17.59 3.92 1.96
C THR A 75 16.86 2.82 1.23
N VAL A 76 17.58 1.87 0.62
CA VAL A 76 17.00 0.72 -0.08
C VAL A 76 17.56 -0.57 0.49
N MET A 77 16.68 -1.46 0.96
CA MET A 77 17.08 -2.73 1.57
C MET A 77 16.04 -3.84 1.36
N PRO A 78 16.40 -5.12 1.58
CA PRO A 78 15.46 -6.23 1.48
C PRO A 78 14.30 -6.13 2.48
N ARG A 79 13.11 -6.56 2.10
CA ARG A 79 11.88 -6.47 2.91
C ARG A 79 12.03 -7.14 4.29
N ALA A 80 12.74 -8.26 4.37
CA ALA A 80 13.00 -8.93 5.66
C ALA A 80 13.76 -8.03 6.62
N ARG A 81 14.77 -7.30 6.13
CA ARG A 81 15.55 -6.36 6.95
C ARG A 81 14.71 -5.16 7.39
N ILE A 82 13.83 -4.68 6.52
CA ILE A 82 12.89 -3.59 6.86
C ILE A 82 12.06 -3.98 8.08
N TRP A 83 11.43 -5.15 8.08
CA TRP A 83 10.59 -5.59 9.19
C TRP A 83 11.36 -5.73 10.50
N GLN A 84 12.58 -6.27 10.47
CA GLN A 84 13.45 -6.35 11.65
C GLN A 84 13.78 -4.96 12.24
N LEU A 85 14.06 -3.98 11.38
CA LEU A 85 14.37 -2.62 11.80
C LEU A 85 13.14 -1.84 12.29
N ILE A 86 11.98 -2.01 11.67
CA ILE A 86 10.71 -1.45 12.15
C ILE A 86 10.37 -1.99 13.54
N GLU A 87 10.51 -3.31 13.75
CA GLU A 87 10.24 -3.96 15.03
C GLU A 87 11.21 -3.49 16.14
N SER A 88 12.50 -3.38 15.82
CA SER A 88 13.52 -2.93 16.78
C SER A 88 13.52 -1.42 17.04
N GLY A 89 12.83 -0.61 16.22
CA GLY A 89 12.88 0.86 16.25
C GLY A 89 14.11 1.46 15.57
N GLY A 90 14.89 0.66 14.85
CA GLY A 90 16.04 1.11 14.07
C GLY A 90 15.68 1.76 12.72
N LEU A 91 14.40 1.78 12.37
CA LEU A 91 13.83 2.42 11.19
C LEU A 91 12.49 3.04 11.57
N ASP A 92 12.26 4.31 11.17
CA ASP A 92 10.99 4.99 11.45
C ASP A 92 9.88 4.55 10.50
N PHE A 93 10.18 4.46 9.19
CA PHE A 93 9.20 4.24 8.13
C PHE A 93 9.63 3.22 7.09
N SER A 94 8.63 2.59 6.47
CA SER A 94 8.72 1.99 5.15
C SER A 94 7.38 2.15 4.42
N LEU A 95 7.30 1.73 3.17
CA LEU A 95 6.12 1.89 2.32
C LEU A 95 5.54 0.56 1.86
N SER A 96 4.34 0.61 1.29
CA SER A 96 3.64 -0.54 0.69
C SER A 96 3.53 -1.74 1.62
N GLY A 97 3.26 -1.47 2.91
CA GLY A 97 3.15 -2.52 3.92
C GLY A 97 1.74 -3.05 4.09
N ILE A 98 1.63 -4.36 4.32
CA ILE A 98 0.41 -5.06 4.70
C ILE A 98 0.43 -5.35 6.19
N ALA A 99 -0.69 -5.11 6.88
CA ALA A 99 -0.87 -5.51 8.25
C ALA A 99 -1.18 -7.01 8.36
N ASN A 100 -0.76 -7.60 9.46
CA ASN A 100 -1.27 -8.83 10.05
C ASN A 100 -1.15 -8.72 11.57
N GLU A 101 -1.71 -9.66 12.31
CA GLU A 101 -1.71 -9.63 13.78
C GLU A 101 -0.31 -9.44 14.37
N GLN A 102 0.68 -10.20 13.88
CA GLN A 102 2.06 -10.10 14.36
C GLN A 102 2.67 -8.71 14.07
N ARG A 103 2.51 -8.18 12.86
CA ARG A 103 3.06 -6.87 12.50
C ARG A 103 2.41 -5.74 13.26
N GLN A 104 1.12 -5.84 13.55
CA GLN A 104 0.39 -4.85 14.33
C GLN A 104 0.86 -4.73 15.78
N LEU A 105 1.60 -5.69 16.31
CA LEU A 105 2.20 -5.57 17.65
C LEU A 105 3.26 -4.46 17.70
N PHE A 106 4.04 -4.29 16.65
CA PHE A 106 5.18 -3.38 16.62
C PHE A 106 5.11 -2.28 15.55
N ALA A 107 4.18 -2.36 14.60
CA ALA A 107 4.00 -1.37 13.54
C ALA A 107 2.59 -0.79 13.54
N ALA A 108 2.49 0.49 13.15
CA ALA A 108 1.26 1.18 12.79
C ALA A 108 1.23 1.43 11.29
N PHE A 109 0.05 1.66 10.73
CA PHE A 109 -0.16 1.81 9.29
C PHE A 109 -1.00 3.04 8.97
N ALA A 110 -0.69 3.68 7.83
CA ALA A 110 -1.54 4.67 7.17
C ALA A 110 -1.76 4.22 5.73
N TRP A 111 -2.98 3.81 5.41
CA TRP A 111 -3.32 3.17 4.13
C TRP A 111 -3.40 4.20 3.02
N TYR A 112 -2.83 3.89 1.83
CA TYR A 112 -2.92 4.78 0.67
C TYR A 112 -3.28 4.08 -0.64
N PHE A 113 -3.25 2.74 -0.70
CA PHE A 113 -3.81 1.97 -1.81
C PHE A 113 -4.23 0.57 -1.35
N SER A 114 -4.99 -0.13 -2.21
CA SER A 114 -5.30 -1.55 -2.06
C SER A 114 -4.93 -2.31 -3.33
N ASN A 115 -4.64 -3.60 -3.19
CA ASN A 115 -4.10 -4.42 -4.26
C ASN A 115 -4.63 -5.85 -4.20
N LYS A 116 -4.87 -6.48 -5.36
CA LYS A 116 -5.16 -7.92 -5.50
C LYS A 116 -3.89 -8.70 -5.80
N TYR A 117 -3.88 -9.95 -5.36
CA TYR A 117 -2.83 -10.91 -5.64
C TYR A 117 -3.35 -12.01 -6.57
N TYR A 118 -2.43 -12.60 -7.34
CA TYR A 118 -2.72 -13.63 -8.33
C TYR A 118 -1.67 -14.73 -8.23
N LEU A 119 -2.03 -15.94 -8.62
CA LEU A 119 -1.09 -17.03 -8.80
C LEU A 119 -0.68 -17.10 -10.27
N LEU A 120 0.57 -16.77 -10.58
CA LEU A 120 1.18 -16.99 -11.86
C LEU A 120 1.67 -18.43 -11.91
N VAL A 121 1.23 -19.21 -12.90
CA VAL A 121 1.60 -20.63 -13.07
C VAL A 121 2.17 -20.89 -14.44
N ARG A 122 3.11 -21.81 -14.53
CA ARG A 122 3.57 -22.32 -15.82
C ARG A 122 2.44 -23.11 -16.50
N ARG A 123 2.26 -22.91 -17.80
CA ARG A 123 1.22 -23.63 -18.57
C ARG A 123 1.47 -25.14 -18.64
N ASP A 124 2.74 -25.54 -18.69
CA ASP A 124 3.16 -26.97 -18.73
C ASP A 124 2.99 -27.69 -17.37
N ALA A 125 2.70 -26.96 -16.29
CA ALA A 125 2.40 -27.55 -14.99
C ALA A 125 0.98 -28.16 -14.91
N GLY A 126 0.11 -27.90 -15.89
CA GLY A 126 -1.25 -28.48 -15.95
C GLY A 126 -2.21 -27.96 -14.89
N VAL A 127 -1.92 -26.82 -14.26
CA VAL A 127 -2.71 -26.20 -13.19
C VAL A 127 -3.85 -25.37 -13.80
N GLN A 128 -5.08 -25.68 -13.46
CA GLN A 128 -6.29 -24.98 -13.93
C GLN A 128 -6.88 -24.07 -12.84
N LYS A 129 -6.68 -24.41 -11.58
CA LYS A 129 -7.12 -23.68 -10.39
C LYS A 129 -6.13 -23.84 -9.24
N VAL A 130 -6.22 -22.95 -8.25
CA VAL A 130 -5.27 -22.89 -7.13
C VAL A 130 -5.13 -24.23 -6.39
N GLU A 131 -6.24 -24.96 -6.21
CA GLU A 131 -6.28 -26.25 -5.51
C GLU A 131 -5.48 -27.35 -6.23
N ASP A 132 -5.37 -27.29 -7.54
CA ASP A 132 -4.59 -28.27 -8.32
C ASP A 132 -3.11 -28.13 -7.99
N PHE A 133 -2.63 -26.90 -7.72
CA PHE A 133 -1.26 -26.64 -7.28
C PHE A 133 -0.95 -27.32 -5.95
N VAL A 134 -1.89 -27.26 -4.99
CA VAL A 134 -1.73 -27.92 -3.68
C VAL A 134 -1.70 -29.44 -3.82
N ARG A 135 -2.63 -29.99 -4.63
CA ARG A 135 -2.78 -31.46 -4.79
C ARG A 135 -1.60 -32.15 -5.47
N ASN A 136 -0.85 -31.44 -6.32
CA ASN A 136 0.28 -32.02 -7.02
C ASN A 136 1.58 -31.84 -6.22
N PRO A 137 2.15 -32.89 -5.59
CA PRO A 137 3.31 -32.79 -4.71
C PRO A 137 4.62 -32.44 -5.48
N GLN A 138 4.62 -32.54 -6.80
CA GLN A 138 5.79 -32.20 -7.62
C GLN A 138 5.92 -30.69 -7.89
N LEU A 139 4.85 -29.92 -7.68
CA LEU A 139 4.87 -28.48 -7.96
C LEU A 139 5.49 -27.70 -6.79
N ARG A 140 6.35 -26.76 -7.13
CA ARG A 140 7.02 -25.86 -6.19
C ARG A 140 6.61 -24.42 -6.45
N LEU A 141 6.39 -23.68 -5.38
CA LEU A 141 6.02 -22.27 -5.39
C LEU A 141 7.24 -21.38 -5.10
N GLY A 142 7.36 -20.26 -5.79
CA GLY A 142 8.29 -19.19 -5.44
C GLY A 142 7.61 -18.13 -4.59
N ALA A 143 8.28 -17.67 -3.53
CA ALA A 143 7.79 -16.58 -2.68
C ALA A 143 8.93 -15.63 -2.28
N ILE A 144 8.61 -14.35 -2.06
CA ILE A 144 9.57 -13.39 -1.53
C ILE A 144 9.64 -13.54 -0.01
N ARG A 145 10.83 -13.61 0.52
CA ARG A 145 11.08 -13.78 1.96
C ARG A 145 10.46 -12.63 2.76
N SER A 146 9.71 -12.99 3.80
CA SER A 146 9.00 -12.07 4.69
C SER A 146 7.91 -11.22 4.01
N PHE A 147 7.47 -11.59 2.80
CA PHE A 147 6.24 -11.08 2.24
C PHE A 147 5.02 -11.73 2.89
N ARG A 148 3.93 -11.01 2.89
CA ARG A 148 2.57 -11.52 3.10
C ARG A 148 1.71 -11.01 1.97
N TYR A 149 0.67 -11.73 1.67
CA TYR A 149 -0.22 -11.56 0.54
C TYR A 149 -1.67 -11.50 1.01
N SER A 150 -2.63 -11.74 0.15
CA SER A 150 -4.03 -11.94 0.53
C SER A 150 -4.23 -13.20 1.39
N PRO A 151 -5.34 -13.32 2.11
CA PRO A 151 -5.58 -14.49 2.99
C PRO A 151 -5.44 -15.83 2.28
N SER A 152 -6.01 -16.02 1.08
CA SER A 152 -5.93 -17.28 0.33
C SER A 152 -4.52 -17.53 -0.20
N ALA A 153 -3.84 -16.50 -0.69
CA ALA A 153 -2.46 -16.61 -1.13
C ALA A 153 -1.51 -16.95 0.04
N ASN A 154 -1.73 -16.39 1.23
CA ASN A 154 -0.98 -16.77 2.42
C ASN A 154 -1.23 -18.23 2.81
N ARG A 155 -2.48 -18.70 2.81
CA ARG A 155 -2.80 -20.11 3.08
C ARG A 155 -2.09 -21.06 2.12
N LEU A 156 -2.05 -20.70 0.82
CA LEU A 156 -1.30 -21.48 -0.17
C LEU A 156 0.19 -21.53 0.17
N VAL A 157 0.82 -20.38 0.42
CA VAL A 157 2.25 -20.30 0.74
C VAL A 157 2.55 -21.08 2.02
N ASP A 158 1.78 -20.85 3.09
CA ASP A 158 2.02 -21.50 4.41
C ASP A 158 1.84 -23.04 4.33
N ALA A 159 0.85 -23.53 3.58
CA ALA A 159 0.64 -24.96 3.35
C ALA A 159 1.81 -25.61 2.57
N LEU A 160 2.24 -24.95 1.49
CA LEU A 160 3.36 -25.48 0.68
C LEU A 160 4.71 -25.33 1.38
N ASP A 161 4.89 -24.33 2.24
CA ASP A 161 6.12 -24.14 3.03
C ASP A 161 6.26 -25.24 4.11
N ALA A 162 5.16 -25.63 4.74
CA ALA A 162 5.12 -26.77 5.66
C ALA A 162 5.53 -28.08 4.98
N ASP A 163 5.26 -28.23 3.69
CA ASP A 163 5.66 -29.38 2.85
C ASP A 163 7.06 -29.20 2.21
N LEU A 164 7.80 -28.16 2.55
CA LEU A 164 9.11 -27.81 1.96
C LEU A 164 9.05 -27.58 0.44
N ARG A 165 7.92 -27.11 -0.07
CA ARG A 165 7.65 -26.86 -1.49
C ARG A 165 7.71 -25.38 -1.87
N VAL A 166 8.17 -24.50 -0.98
CA VAL A 166 8.38 -23.08 -1.28
C VAL A 166 9.86 -22.78 -1.47
N SER A 167 10.18 -22.09 -2.56
CA SER A 167 11.49 -21.50 -2.82
C SER A 167 11.46 -20.02 -2.45
N HIS A 168 12.15 -19.65 -1.36
CA HIS A 168 12.20 -18.26 -0.90
C HIS A 168 13.29 -17.47 -1.61
N SER A 169 12.93 -16.29 -2.13
CA SER A 169 13.83 -15.34 -2.77
C SER A 169 13.88 -14.00 -2.02
N THR A 170 14.90 -13.20 -2.30
CA THR A 170 15.01 -11.83 -1.77
C THR A 170 14.34 -10.78 -2.66
N GLY A 171 13.91 -11.14 -3.88
CA GLY A 171 13.27 -10.23 -4.82
C GLY A 171 12.66 -10.92 -6.02
N LEU A 172 12.05 -10.16 -6.92
CA LEU A 172 11.30 -10.65 -8.08
C LEU A 172 12.19 -11.25 -9.17
N ALA A 173 13.28 -10.59 -9.54
CA ALA A 173 14.10 -11.03 -10.67
C ALA A 173 14.62 -12.48 -10.53
N PRO A 174 15.13 -12.93 -9.37
CA PRO A 174 15.47 -14.33 -9.17
C PRO A 174 14.27 -15.27 -9.26
N LEU A 175 13.07 -14.86 -8.81
CA LEU A 175 11.86 -15.68 -8.91
C LEU A 175 11.46 -15.91 -10.37
N TYR A 176 11.45 -14.87 -11.19
CA TYR A 176 11.17 -15.01 -12.62
C TYR A 176 12.22 -15.88 -13.33
N ALA A 177 13.50 -15.75 -12.98
CA ALA A 177 14.55 -16.61 -13.52
C ALA A 177 14.32 -18.08 -13.17
N THR A 178 13.99 -18.41 -11.92
CA THR A 178 13.70 -19.79 -11.48
C THR A 178 12.40 -20.33 -12.07
N LEU A 179 11.38 -19.49 -12.32
CA LEU A 179 10.14 -19.86 -13.00
C LEU A 179 10.43 -20.24 -14.47
N LEU A 180 11.18 -19.41 -15.20
CA LEU A 180 11.55 -19.67 -16.58
C LEU A 180 12.45 -20.92 -16.71
N ALA A 181 13.32 -21.15 -15.74
CA ALA A 181 14.16 -22.36 -15.68
C ALA A 181 13.40 -23.61 -15.21
N ASN A 182 12.08 -23.54 -15.00
CA ASN A 182 11.22 -24.62 -14.49
C ASN A 182 11.67 -25.23 -13.15
N GLN A 183 12.35 -24.43 -12.31
CA GLN A 183 12.74 -24.82 -10.95
C GLN A 183 11.60 -24.59 -9.95
N ILE A 184 10.69 -23.67 -10.28
CA ILE A 184 9.39 -23.48 -9.64
C ILE A 184 8.31 -23.47 -10.73
N GLN A 185 7.09 -23.87 -10.38
CA GLN A 185 5.99 -23.94 -11.33
C GLN A 185 4.94 -22.84 -11.12
N GLY A 186 5.06 -22.06 -10.05
CA GLY A 186 4.24 -20.89 -9.82
C GLY A 186 4.87 -19.92 -8.86
N MET A 187 4.34 -18.71 -8.83
CA MET A 187 4.68 -17.64 -7.88
C MET A 187 3.49 -16.70 -7.68
N ILE A 188 3.47 -16.02 -6.54
CA ILE A 188 2.46 -14.98 -6.31
C ILE A 188 2.91 -13.70 -7.00
N VAL A 189 2.00 -13.08 -7.76
CA VAL A 189 2.23 -11.82 -8.49
C VAL A 189 1.14 -10.81 -8.18
N GLU A 190 1.41 -9.56 -8.50
CA GLU A 190 0.54 -8.41 -8.27
C GLU A 190 0.71 -7.37 -9.39
N PRO A 191 -0.15 -6.33 -9.52
CA PRO A 191 -0.06 -5.35 -10.59
C PRO A 191 1.29 -4.64 -10.72
N PHE A 192 2.06 -4.54 -9.63
CA PHE A 192 3.40 -3.92 -9.66
C PHE A 192 4.42 -4.76 -10.43
N ASP A 193 4.14 -6.04 -10.69
CA ASP A 193 4.95 -6.95 -11.52
C ASP A 193 4.72 -6.77 -13.02
N TYR A 194 3.82 -5.86 -13.42
CA TYR A 194 3.41 -5.66 -14.80
C TYR A 194 4.56 -5.59 -15.81
N PRO A 195 5.69 -4.90 -15.57
CA PRO A 195 6.79 -4.88 -16.52
C PRO A 195 7.38 -6.26 -16.84
N ALA A 196 7.42 -7.16 -15.84
CA ALA A 196 7.88 -8.55 -16.05
C ALA A 196 6.81 -9.39 -16.75
N LEU A 197 5.52 -9.20 -16.36
CA LEU A 197 4.37 -9.93 -16.92
C LEU A 197 4.13 -9.60 -18.39
N GLU A 198 4.48 -8.41 -18.86
CA GLU A 198 4.39 -7.99 -20.26
C GLU A 198 5.48 -8.62 -21.15
N SER A 199 6.51 -9.21 -20.58
CA SER A 199 7.53 -9.97 -21.34
C SER A 199 6.87 -11.07 -22.18
N ALA A 200 7.17 -11.13 -23.47
CA ALA A 200 6.64 -12.14 -24.38
C ALA A 200 6.88 -13.56 -23.85
N THR A 201 8.08 -13.84 -23.36
CA THR A 201 8.45 -15.14 -22.80
C THR A 201 7.60 -15.53 -21.60
N ILE A 202 7.33 -14.60 -20.66
CA ILE A 202 6.48 -14.88 -19.51
C ILE A 202 5.04 -15.13 -19.96
N ARG A 203 4.49 -14.28 -20.82
CA ARG A 203 3.11 -14.41 -21.30
C ARG A 203 2.84 -15.72 -22.06
N GLU A 204 3.80 -16.17 -22.86
CA GLU A 204 3.70 -17.41 -23.61
C GLU A 204 3.75 -18.64 -22.71
N GLN A 205 4.62 -18.63 -21.70
CA GLN A 205 4.89 -19.81 -20.86
C GLN A 205 3.97 -19.90 -19.62
N THR A 206 3.24 -18.83 -19.28
CA THR A 206 2.49 -18.78 -18.02
C THR A 206 1.02 -18.45 -18.22
N ALA A 207 0.22 -18.73 -17.19
CA ALA A 207 -1.15 -18.30 -17.02
C ALA A 207 -1.35 -17.66 -15.64
N ILE A 208 -2.33 -16.77 -15.51
CA ILE A 208 -2.67 -16.12 -14.25
C ILE A 208 -3.96 -16.75 -13.74
N LEU A 209 -3.97 -17.14 -12.47
CA LEU A 209 -5.13 -17.61 -11.74
C LEU A 209 -5.47 -16.61 -10.64
N GLU A 210 -6.76 -16.31 -10.47
CA GLU A 210 -7.24 -15.38 -9.45
C GLU A 210 -7.47 -16.10 -8.11
N PHE A 211 -7.26 -15.35 -7.01
CA PHE A 211 -7.77 -15.70 -5.69
C PHE A 211 -9.09 -14.96 -5.45
N ASP A 212 -10.04 -15.61 -4.78
CA ASP A 212 -11.35 -15.02 -4.41
C ASP A 212 -11.25 -14.00 -3.25
N ASP A 213 -10.06 -13.49 -2.98
CA ASP A 213 -9.86 -12.53 -1.91
C ASP A 213 -10.21 -11.10 -2.39
N PRO A 214 -10.71 -10.24 -1.50
CA PRO A 214 -10.79 -8.81 -1.77
C PRO A 214 -9.38 -8.20 -1.90
N ALA A 215 -9.30 -7.00 -2.45
CA ALA A 215 -8.06 -6.24 -2.45
C ALA A 215 -7.58 -5.97 -1.02
N VAL A 216 -6.27 -6.08 -0.81
CA VAL A 216 -5.62 -5.92 0.49
C VAL A 216 -5.10 -4.49 0.62
N PRO A 217 -5.40 -3.77 1.74
CA PRO A 217 -4.85 -2.45 1.98
C PRO A 217 -3.33 -2.46 2.18
N HIS A 218 -2.65 -1.50 1.56
CA HIS A 218 -1.22 -1.25 1.70
C HIS A 218 -1.00 0.19 2.18
N GLY A 219 0.04 0.40 2.98
CA GLY A 219 0.26 1.71 3.56
C GLY A 219 1.68 2.03 3.98
N LEU A 220 1.83 3.27 4.45
CA LEU A 220 2.99 3.71 5.20
C LEU A 220 3.10 2.86 6.46
N ILE A 221 4.24 2.21 6.64
CA ILE A 221 4.60 1.45 7.82
C ILE A 221 5.31 2.40 8.79
N MET A 222 4.87 2.45 10.03
CA MET A 222 5.43 3.27 11.09
C MET A 222 5.86 2.39 12.26
N SER A 223 7.11 2.51 12.70
CA SER A 223 7.59 1.80 13.89
C SER A 223 6.94 2.38 15.15
N LYS A 224 6.21 1.57 15.91
CA LYS A 224 5.64 1.99 17.20
C LYS A 224 6.71 2.26 18.27
N ARG A 225 7.89 1.67 18.11
CA ARG A 225 9.02 1.88 19.02
C ARG A 225 9.75 3.19 18.74
N ALA A 226 9.84 3.61 17.47
CA ALA A 226 10.54 4.84 17.08
C ALA A 226 9.63 6.08 17.13
N LEU A 227 8.32 5.91 16.95
CA LEU A 227 7.35 6.99 16.82
C LEU A 227 6.24 6.86 17.90
N PRO A 228 6.10 7.86 18.78
CA PRO A 228 4.99 7.92 19.73
C PRO A 228 3.61 7.94 19.04
N LEU A 229 2.57 7.52 19.74
CA LEU A 229 1.21 7.44 19.19
C LEU A 229 0.71 8.75 18.56
N GLN A 230 1.04 9.89 19.19
CA GLN A 230 0.68 11.22 18.66
C GLN A 230 1.37 11.49 17.32
N GLU A 231 2.64 11.14 17.18
CA GLU A 231 3.36 11.28 15.90
C GLU A 231 2.81 10.35 14.83
N GLN A 232 2.49 9.09 15.18
CA GLN A 232 1.81 8.18 14.26
C GLN A 232 0.49 8.77 13.75
N ALA A 233 -0.27 9.48 14.59
CA ALA A 233 -1.52 10.13 14.21
C ALA A 233 -1.28 11.28 13.21
N LYS A 234 -0.25 12.11 13.42
CA LYS A 234 0.11 13.20 12.51
C LYS A 234 0.55 12.68 11.14
N TRP A 235 1.38 11.63 11.10
CA TRP A 235 1.79 10.99 9.85
C TRP A 235 0.61 10.35 9.12
N ARG A 236 -0.33 9.74 9.85
CA ARG A 236 -1.57 9.20 9.26
C ARG A 236 -2.41 10.32 8.64
N ALA A 237 -2.62 11.42 9.36
CA ALA A 237 -3.35 12.58 8.85
C ALA A 237 -2.69 13.18 7.59
N LEU A 238 -1.35 13.19 7.52
CA LEU A 238 -0.63 13.63 6.33
C LEU A 238 -0.90 12.71 5.13
N VAL A 239 -0.86 11.38 5.31
CA VAL A 239 -1.20 10.40 4.27
C VAL A 239 -2.66 10.55 3.85
N ASP A 240 -3.59 10.73 4.80
CA ASP A 240 -5.00 10.94 4.51
C ASP A 240 -5.23 12.21 3.69
N SER A 241 -4.48 13.28 3.95
CA SER A 241 -4.52 14.51 3.15
C SER A 241 -4.06 14.28 1.71
N MET A 242 -3.03 13.44 1.51
CA MET A 242 -2.53 13.07 0.16
C MET A 242 -3.56 12.24 -0.63
N ARG A 243 -4.34 11.44 0.05
CA ARG A 243 -5.47 10.71 -0.55
C ARG A 243 -6.60 11.68 -0.90
N ALA A 244 -6.99 12.53 0.04
CA ALA A 244 -8.14 13.42 -0.09
C ALA A 244 -7.98 14.45 -1.22
N ASP A 245 -6.77 14.94 -1.47
CA ASP A 245 -6.50 15.91 -2.54
C ASP A 245 -6.11 15.28 -3.90
N GLY A 246 -6.22 13.96 -4.02
CA GLY A 246 -5.93 13.20 -5.24
C GLY A 246 -4.45 13.08 -5.58
N THR A 247 -3.54 13.36 -4.65
CA THR A 247 -2.10 13.19 -4.89
C THR A 247 -1.73 11.74 -5.08
N VAL A 248 -2.32 10.83 -4.31
CA VAL A 248 -2.09 9.39 -4.47
C VAL A 248 -2.57 8.94 -5.85
N ASP A 249 -3.75 9.36 -6.29
CA ASP A 249 -4.26 9.09 -7.65
C ASP A 249 -3.25 9.54 -8.71
N ARG A 250 -2.75 10.78 -8.62
CA ARG A 250 -1.76 11.31 -9.58
C ARG A 250 -0.43 10.56 -9.60
N ILE A 251 0.01 10.03 -8.45
CA ILE A 251 1.21 9.17 -8.40
C ILE A 251 0.95 7.87 -9.14
N PHE A 252 -0.17 7.20 -8.87
CA PHE A 252 -0.52 5.91 -9.50
C PHE A 252 -0.80 6.04 -11.01
N ASP A 253 -1.40 7.15 -11.46
CA ASP A 253 -1.69 7.44 -12.88
C ASP A 253 -0.42 7.54 -13.76
N LYS A 254 0.76 7.74 -13.16
CA LYS A 254 2.04 7.70 -13.90
C LYS A 254 2.42 6.27 -14.30
N TYR A 255 1.92 5.26 -13.60
CA TYR A 255 2.35 3.86 -13.72
C TYR A 255 1.27 2.94 -14.25
N PHE A 256 0.01 3.31 -14.09
CA PHE A 256 -1.14 2.48 -14.45
C PHE A 256 -2.14 3.24 -15.32
N LYS A 257 -2.94 2.48 -16.07
CA LYS A 257 -4.12 3.05 -16.74
C LYS A 257 -5.12 3.57 -15.69
N PRO A 258 -5.88 4.62 -16.00
CA PRO A 258 -6.76 5.30 -15.03
C PRO A 258 -7.77 4.37 -14.33
N GLU A 259 -8.26 3.31 -14.99
CA GLU A 259 -9.21 2.36 -14.41
C GLU A 259 -8.56 1.58 -13.26
N LEU A 260 -7.35 1.05 -13.49
CA LEU A 260 -6.61 0.28 -12.49
C LEU A 260 -6.10 1.17 -11.37
N SER A 261 -5.56 2.35 -11.71
CA SER A 261 -5.14 3.35 -10.74
C SER A 261 -6.27 3.67 -9.75
N ARG A 262 -7.47 4.02 -10.26
CA ARG A 262 -8.64 4.30 -9.42
C ARG A 262 -9.11 3.09 -8.61
N ALA A 263 -9.06 1.88 -9.18
CA ALA A 263 -9.42 0.67 -8.44
C ALA A 263 -8.49 0.41 -7.25
N MET A 264 -7.22 0.83 -7.35
CA MET A 264 -6.24 0.66 -6.28
C MET A 264 -6.28 1.78 -5.24
N THR A 265 -6.58 3.02 -5.62
CA THR A 265 -6.47 4.20 -4.73
C THR A 265 -7.79 4.56 -4.03
N ARG A 266 -8.94 4.06 -4.54
CA ARG A 266 -10.29 4.32 -3.98
C ARG A 266 -10.85 3.06 -3.32
N PHE A 267 -10.62 2.92 -2.02
CA PHE A 267 -11.05 1.75 -1.22
C PHE A 267 -11.51 2.18 0.17
#